data_a545e0e060603a3182ab63a9e185501f
#
_entry.id   a545e0e060603a3182ab63a9e185501f
#
_cell.length_a   1.000
_cell.length_b   1.000
_cell.length_c   1.000
_cell.angle_alpha   90.00
_cell.angle_beta   90.00
_cell.angle_gamma   90.00
#
_symmetry.space_group_name_H-M   'P 1'
#
loop_
_entity.id
_entity.type
_entity.pdbx_description
1 polymer ?
#
loop_
_entity_poly.entity_id
_entity_poly.type
_entity_poly.pdbx_seq_one_letter_code
_entity_poly.pdbx_strand_id
1 'polypeptide(L)'
;FVAHESTFYKSSDNYGQKSKIVRPNNTEWSNAVIMDYMDSQTYGFDMESYFGQIRYDYNDKYFFHGTLRRDGSSRFAKGQKWGTFGSIGAAWAITNENFMKDVSWLKNLKYKLSWGVLGNQDFITNPTIAGYYPYNDLYTIGNLNDEISFSFKYKGNPDLTWERSETWN
;
A
#
# COMPACT_ATOMS: atom_id res chain seq x y z
N PHE A 1 17.79 14.11 -6.18
CA PHE A 1 16.88 13.97 -7.32
C PHE A 1 15.44 14.19 -6.88
N VAL A 2 14.56 14.44 -7.86
CA VAL A 2 13.11 14.54 -7.68
C VAL A 2 12.46 13.67 -8.75
N ALA A 3 11.38 12.96 -8.39
CA ALA A 3 10.63 12.13 -9.31
C ALA A 3 9.12 12.16 -9.00
N HIS A 4 8.33 11.81 -10.01
CA HIS A 4 6.89 11.61 -9.97
C HIS A 4 6.58 10.21 -10.48
N GLU A 5 5.67 9.52 -9.80
CA GLU A 5 5.20 8.20 -10.19
C GLU A 5 3.67 8.17 -10.14
N SER A 6 3.06 7.57 -11.15
CA SER A 6 1.62 7.30 -11.18
C SER A 6 1.41 5.81 -11.42
N THR A 7 0.63 5.18 -10.56
CA THR A 7 0.34 3.75 -10.61
C THR A 7 -1.17 3.54 -10.66
N PHE A 8 -1.61 2.75 -11.62
CA PHE A 8 -2.99 2.30 -11.76
C PHE A 8 -3.05 0.79 -11.54
N TYR A 9 -3.86 0.36 -10.60
CA TYR A 9 -4.14 -1.06 -10.35
C TYR A 9 -5.58 -1.38 -10.72
N LYS A 10 -5.78 -2.45 -11.50
CA LYS A 10 -7.09 -2.98 -11.84
C LYS A 10 -7.06 -4.50 -11.79
N SER A 11 -8.04 -5.09 -11.13
CA SER A 11 -8.28 -6.53 -11.15
C SER A 11 -9.73 -6.83 -11.51
N SER A 12 -9.94 -7.94 -12.20
CA SER A 12 -11.27 -8.44 -12.55
C SER A 12 -11.32 -9.92 -12.22
N ASP A 13 -12.23 -10.27 -11.32
CA ASP A 13 -12.44 -11.65 -10.91
C ASP A 13 -13.79 -12.13 -11.45
N ASN A 14 -13.76 -13.32 -12.07
CA ASN A 14 -14.95 -13.99 -12.54
C ASN A 14 -15.02 -15.36 -11.85
N TYR A 15 -16.11 -15.63 -11.20
CA TYR A 15 -16.35 -16.88 -10.52
C TYR A 15 -17.68 -17.48 -10.98
N GLY A 16 -17.72 -18.78 -11.17
CA GLY A 16 -18.95 -19.46 -11.49
C GLY A 16 -18.90 -20.90 -11.02
N GLN A 17 -20.07 -21.46 -10.76
CA GLN A 17 -20.28 -22.82 -10.38
C GLN A 17 -21.28 -23.49 -11.32
N LYS A 18 -20.93 -24.68 -11.80
CA LYS A 18 -21.82 -25.53 -12.60
C LYS A 18 -21.95 -26.90 -11.96
N SER A 19 -23.11 -27.48 -12.08
CA SER A 19 -23.40 -28.84 -11.65
C SER A 19 -23.82 -29.76 -12.79
N LYS A 20 -24.11 -31.01 -12.46
CA LYS A 20 -24.40 -32.10 -13.41
C LYS A 20 -23.29 -32.35 -14.43
N ILE A 21 -22.18 -32.86 -13.93
CA ILE A 21 -21.04 -33.30 -14.74
C ILE A 21 -21.45 -34.48 -15.62
N VAL A 22 -21.22 -34.39 -16.92
CA VAL A 22 -21.58 -35.41 -17.91
C VAL A 22 -20.53 -36.52 -17.96
N ARG A 23 -19.23 -36.17 -17.86
CA ARG A 23 -18.11 -37.09 -17.88
C ARG A 23 -17.30 -36.99 -16.60
N PRO A 24 -17.12 -38.05 -15.82
CA PRO A 24 -16.24 -38.09 -14.68
C PRO A 24 -14.79 -37.70 -15.07
N ASN A 25 -14.09 -37.04 -14.18
CA ASN A 25 -12.68 -36.64 -14.36
C ASN A 25 -12.40 -35.55 -15.44
N ASN A 26 -13.44 -34.95 -16.00
CA ASN A 26 -13.27 -33.81 -16.89
C ASN A 26 -13.69 -32.52 -16.16
N THR A 27 -12.76 -31.61 -15.94
CA THR A 27 -12.96 -30.32 -15.22
C THR A 27 -13.36 -29.18 -16.14
N GLU A 28 -13.53 -29.43 -17.44
CA GLU A 28 -13.95 -28.43 -18.41
C GLU A 28 -15.35 -27.89 -18.12
N TRP A 29 -15.53 -26.59 -18.21
CA TRP A 29 -16.83 -25.92 -17.98
C TRP A 29 -17.95 -26.42 -18.91
N SER A 30 -17.57 -26.83 -20.11
CA SER A 30 -18.49 -27.46 -21.10
C SER A 30 -19.03 -28.81 -20.66
N ASN A 31 -18.36 -29.47 -19.71
CA ASN A 31 -18.76 -30.78 -19.20
C ASN A 31 -19.87 -30.73 -18.15
N ALA A 32 -20.21 -29.54 -17.64
CA ALA A 32 -21.31 -29.36 -16.69
C ALA A 32 -22.45 -28.57 -17.36
N VAL A 33 -23.69 -29.02 -17.18
CA VAL A 33 -24.84 -28.51 -17.93
C VAL A 33 -25.73 -27.54 -17.22
N ILE A 34 -25.67 -27.48 -15.85
CA ILE A 34 -26.46 -26.55 -15.08
C ILE A 34 -25.57 -25.46 -14.49
N MET A 35 -25.91 -24.21 -14.78
CA MET A 35 -25.30 -23.05 -14.15
C MET A 35 -26.00 -22.81 -12.80
N ASP A 36 -25.28 -23.05 -11.71
CA ASP A 36 -25.81 -22.85 -10.35
C ASP A 36 -25.56 -21.42 -9.85
N TYR A 37 -24.39 -20.88 -10.19
CA TYR A 37 -23.96 -19.56 -9.74
C TYR A 37 -22.98 -18.94 -10.72
N MET A 38 -23.08 -17.63 -10.91
CA MET A 38 -22.10 -16.82 -11.63
C MET A 38 -21.99 -15.46 -10.95
N ASP A 39 -20.79 -15.02 -10.72
CA ASP A 39 -20.49 -13.69 -10.21
C ASP A 39 -19.26 -13.11 -10.91
N SER A 40 -19.23 -11.80 -11.03
CA SER A 40 -18.07 -11.08 -11.56
C SER A 40 -17.92 -9.76 -10.84
N GLN A 41 -16.68 -9.42 -10.51
CA GLN A 41 -16.37 -8.14 -9.91
C GLN A 41 -15.10 -7.56 -10.51
N THR A 42 -15.11 -6.25 -10.69
CA THR A 42 -13.94 -5.50 -11.11
C THR A 42 -13.66 -4.43 -10.08
N TYR A 43 -12.41 -4.34 -9.69
CA TYR A 43 -11.95 -3.35 -8.73
C TYR A 43 -10.58 -2.79 -9.14
N GLY A 44 -10.28 -1.61 -8.65
CA GLY A 44 -9.02 -0.96 -8.91
C GLY A 44 -8.81 0.24 -8.01
N PHE A 45 -7.62 0.77 -8.01
CA PHE A 45 -7.29 2.02 -7.35
C PHE A 45 -6.12 2.72 -8.06
N ASP A 46 -6.04 4.01 -7.89
CA ASP A 46 -4.98 4.85 -8.41
C ASP A 46 -4.11 5.38 -7.29
N MET A 47 -2.81 5.44 -7.55
CA MET A 47 -1.84 6.08 -6.69
C MET A 47 -1.05 7.12 -7.47
N GLU A 48 -0.74 8.23 -6.82
CA GLU A 48 0.11 9.28 -7.34
C GLU A 48 1.12 9.68 -6.27
N SER A 49 2.40 9.73 -6.65
CA SER A 49 3.51 9.93 -5.72
C SER A 49 4.47 10.98 -6.24
N TYR A 50 4.82 11.93 -5.39
CA TYR A 50 5.88 12.89 -5.61
C TYR A 50 6.95 12.68 -4.56
N PHE A 51 8.21 12.52 -4.97
CA PHE A 51 9.27 12.29 -4.00
C PHE A 51 10.58 12.94 -4.42
N GLY A 52 11.38 13.28 -3.42
CA GLY A 52 12.69 13.85 -3.59
C GLY A 52 13.67 13.33 -2.55
N GLN A 53 14.94 13.33 -2.93
CA GLN A 53 16.05 12.92 -2.08
C GLN A 53 17.20 13.89 -2.19
N ILE A 54 17.79 14.24 -1.04
CA ILE A 54 19.04 14.99 -0.92
C ILE A 54 20.04 14.10 -0.21
N ARG A 55 21.27 14.08 -0.73
CA ARG A 55 22.42 13.44 -0.09
C ARG A 55 23.58 14.39 -0.12
N TYR A 56 24.26 14.54 1.00
CA TYR A 56 25.41 15.42 1.15
C TYR A 56 26.51 14.71 1.93
N ASP A 57 27.71 14.74 1.37
CA ASP A 57 28.92 14.18 1.96
C ASP A 57 29.98 15.29 2.08
N TYR A 58 30.63 15.38 3.23
CA TYR A 58 31.69 16.35 3.47
C TYR A 58 32.96 15.66 3.97
N ASN A 59 34.01 15.74 3.19
CA ASN A 59 35.37 15.22 3.47
C ASN A 59 35.38 13.74 3.91
N ASP A 60 34.47 12.90 3.43
CA ASP A 60 34.32 11.50 3.84
C ASP A 60 34.13 11.31 5.36
N LYS A 61 33.78 12.37 6.09
CA LYS A 61 33.59 12.40 7.54
C LYS A 61 32.14 12.53 7.94
N TYR A 62 31.44 13.46 7.33
CA TYR A 62 30.06 13.81 7.67
C TYR A 62 29.15 13.48 6.50
N PHE A 63 28.14 12.70 6.77
CA PHE A 63 27.16 12.27 5.78
C PHE A 63 25.77 12.70 6.24
N PHE A 64 25.02 13.28 5.34
CA PHE A 64 23.63 13.65 5.56
C PHE A 64 22.77 13.12 4.43
N HIS A 65 21.59 12.58 4.75
CA HIS A 65 20.58 12.29 3.75
C HIS A 65 19.19 12.73 4.24
N GLY A 66 18.37 13.16 3.30
CA GLY A 66 16.99 13.49 3.54
C GLY A 66 16.13 12.99 2.40
N THR A 67 14.98 12.44 2.72
CA THR A 67 13.95 12.06 1.76
C THR A 67 12.63 12.70 2.14
N LEU A 68 11.87 13.13 1.15
CA LEU A 68 10.49 13.58 1.32
C LEU A 68 9.64 12.94 0.24
N ARG A 69 8.49 12.40 0.64
CA ARG A 69 7.54 11.76 -0.24
C ARG A 69 6.12 12.20 0.08
N ARG A 70 5.35 12.52 -0.95
CA ARG A 70 3.93 12.83 -0.84
C ARG A 70 3.16 11.87 -1.73
N ASP A 71 2.34 11.05 -1.12
CA ASP A 71 1.57 9.99 -1.78
C ASP A 71 0.08 10.29 -1.70
N GLY A 72 -0.60 10.15 -2.83
CA GLY A 72 -2.04 10.22 -2.94
C GLY A 72 -2.62 8.86 -3.33
N SER A 73 -3.74 8.48 -2.72
CA SER A 73 -4.45 7.25 -3.06
C SER A 73 -5.94 7.49 -3.23
N SER A 74 -6.52 6.88 -4.27
CA SER A 74 -7.97 6.92 -4.50
C SER A 74 -8.77 6.09 -3.47
N ARG A 75 -8.09 5.26 -2.67
CA ARG A 75 -8.69 4.43 -1.62
C ARG A 75 -9.20 5.24 -0.41
N PHE A 76 -8.83 6.51 -0.32
CA PHE A 76 -9.26 7.41 0.74
C PHE A 76 -10.28 8.44 0.23
N ALA A 77 -11.14 8.91 1.13
CA ALA A 77 -12.14 9.93 0.84
C ALA A 77 -11.51 11.26 0.42
N LYS A 78 -12.32 12.12 -0.19
CA LYS A 78 -11.89 13.48 -0.53
C LYS A 78 -11.43 14.23 0.73
N GLY A 79 -10.21 14.76 0.70
CA GLY A 79 -9.59 15.43 1.84
C GLY A 79 -8.60 14.55 2.63
N GLN A 80 -8.72 13.21 2.55
CA GLN A 80 -7.84 12.26 3.24
C GLN A 80 -6.86 11.52 2.30
N LYS A 81 -6.92 11.79 0.99
CA LYS A 81 -6.16 11.06 -0.03
C LYS A 81 -4.65 11.19 0.12
N TRP A 82 -4.17 12.31 0.60
CA TRP A 82 -2.75 12.65 0.58
C TRP A 82 -2.07 12.43 1.92
N GLY A 83 -1.00 11.63 1.91
CA GLY A 83 -0.05 11.46 3.00
C GLY A 83 1.30 12.08 2.66
N THR A 84 1.98 12.62 3.66
CA THR A 84 3.36 13.11 3.52
C THR A 84 4.25 12.35 4.49
N PHE A 85 5.32 11.78 3.95
CA PHE A 85 6.26 10.90 4.64
C PHE A 85 7.68 11.34 4.33
N GLY A 86 8.62 10.93 5.15
CA GLY A 86 10.01 11.26 4.88
C GLY A 86 10.95 10.72 5.92
N SER A 87 12.23 10.85 5.63
CA SER A 87 13.29 10.47 6.55
C SER A 87 14.44 11.45 6.51
N ILE A 88 15.11 11.57 7.62
CA ILE A 88 16.40 12.26 7.73
C ILE A 88 17.39 11.34 8.41
N GLY A 89 18.64 11.42 8.02
CA GLY A 89 19.72 10.69 8.66
C GLY A 89 21.03 11.43 8.55
N ALA A 90 21.82 11.30 9.59
CA ALA A 90 23.17 11.81 9.66
C ALA A 90 24.13 10.70 10.08
N ALA A 91 25.35 10.75 9.59
CA ALA A 91 26.40 9.85 10.01
C ALA A 91 27.74 10.58 10.11
N TRP A 92 28.52 10.19 11.10
CA TRP A 92 29.87 10.71 11.35
C TRP A 92 30.88 9.57 11.35
N ALA A 93 31.81 9.61 10.40
CA ALA A 93 32.91 8.65 10.32
C ALA A 93 34.05 9.14 11.23
N ILE A 94 34.01 8.76 12.50
CA ILE A 94 34.93 9.21 13.55
C ILE A 94 36.36 8.79 13.21
N THR A 95 36.55 7.61 12.63
CA THR A 95 37.88 7.13 12.22
C THR A 95 38.58 7.99 11.17
N ASN A 96 37.81 8.80 10.42
CA ASN A 96 38.37 9.71 9.42
C ASN A 96 38.79 11.06 10.01
N GLU A 97 38.63 11.24 11.32
CA GLU A 97 39.04 12.47 12.00
C GLU A 97 40.56 12.50 12.26
N ASN A 98 41.11 13.70 12.30
CA ASN A 98 42.57 13.90 12.50
C ASN A 98 43.05 13.34 13.85
N PHE A 99 42.22 13.41 14.88
CA PHE A 99 42.55 12.89 16.21
C PHE A 99 42.55 11.37 16.31
N MET A 100 42.02 10.67 15.29
CA MET A 100 42.01 9.21 15.22
C MET A 100 43.15 8.59 14.42
N LYS A 101 44.01 9.41 13.77
CA LYS A 101 45.06 8.93 12.87
C LYS A 101 46.07 8.01 13.57
N ASP A 102 46.34 8.24 14.82
CA ASP A 102 47.30 7.45 15.62
C ASP A 102 46.71 6.22 16.27
N VAL A 103 45.39 5.99 16.10
CA VAL A 103 44.67 4.86 16.69
C VAL A 103 44.63 3.70 15.69
N SER A 104 45.70 2.88 15.66
CA SER A 104 45.86 1.83 14.65
C SER A 104 45.00 0.58 14.86
N TRP A 105 44.53 0.34 16.07
CA TRP A 105 43.69 -0.84 16.41
C TRP A 105 42.23 -0.69 15.95
N LEU A 106 41.72 0.56 15.77
CA LEU A 106 40.34 0.84 15.40
C LEU A 106 40.26 1.24 13.92
N LYS A 107 39.86 0.29 13.07
CA LYS A 107 39.83 0.48 11.62
C LYS A 107 38.60 1.24 11.12
N ASN A 108 37.46 1.10 11.79
CA ASN A 108 36.22 1.75 11.38
C ASN A 108 35.32 2.02 12.59
N LEU A 109 35.03 3.28 12.82
CA LEU A 109 34.03 3.74 13.80
C LEU A 109 33.17 4.81 13.11
N LYS A 110 31.89 4.47 12.88
CA LYS A 110 30.92 5.37 12.29
C LYS A 110 29.68 5.46 13.19
N TYR A 111 29.40 6.63 13.67
CA TYR A 111 28.15 6.92 14.39
C TYR A 111 27.07 7.27 13.39
N LYS A 112 25.84 6.75 13.58
CA LYS A 112 24.69 7.01 12.71
C LYS A 112 23.48 7.33 13.56
N LEU A 113 22.69 8.29 13.08
CA LEU A 113 21.40 8.63 13.65
C LEU A 113 20.43 8.82 12.50
N SER A 114 19.26 8.22 12.59
CA SER A 114 18.21 8.43 11.61
C SER A 114 16.82 8.43 12.24
N TRP A 115 15.94 9.17 11.61
CA TRP A 115 14.52 9.22 11.91
C TRP A 115 13.73 9.16 10.62
N GLY A 116 12.61 8.44 10.63
CA GLY A 116 11.74 8.34 9.47
C GLY A 116 10.30 8.04 9.82
N VAL A 117 9.42 8.50 8.94
CA VAL A 117 7.99 8.23 8.96
C VAL A 117 7.61 7.54 7.66
N LEU A 118 6.97 6.38 7.77
CA LEU A 118 6.43 5.61 6.66
C LEU A 118 4.90 5.65 6.68
N GLY A 119 4.30 5.60 5.49
CA GLY A 119 2.86 5.48 5.30
C GLY A 119 2.48 4.09 4.79
N ASN A 120 1.34 3.59 5.27
CA ASN A 120 0.72 2.38 4.78
C ASN A 120 -0.75 2.65 4.43
N GLN A 121 -1.19 2.18 3.26
CA GLN A 121 -2.60 2.22 2.82
C GLN A 121 -3.28 0.85 2.89
N ASP A 122 -2.52 -0.24 3.09
CA ASP A 122 -3.00 -1.63 3.04
C ASP A 122 -3.38 -2.17 4.43
N PHE A 123 -4.07 -1.35 5.22
CA PHE A 123 -4.57 -1.75 6.53
C PHE A 123 -5.94 -2.47 6.47
N ILE A 124 -6.51 -2.63 5.28
CA ILE A 124 -7.79 -3.32 5.13
C ILE A 124 -7.53 -4.81 4.98
N THR A 125 -7.71 -5.53 6.07
CA THR A 125 -7.46 -6.97 6.14
C THR A 125 -8.49 -7.83 5.42
N ASN A 126 -9.68 -7.27 5.09
CA ASN A 126 -10.73 -8.01 4.41
C ASN A 126 -11.38 -7.18 3.29
N PRO A 127 -10.84 -7.22 2.06
CA PRO A 127 -11.40 -6.51 0.92
C PRO A 127 -12.81 -6.98 0.54
N THR A 128 -13.21 -8.19 0.93
CA THR A 128 -14.55 -8.73 0.68
C THR A 128 -15.61 -8.00 1.51
N ILE A 129 -15.25 -7.47 2.68
CA ILE A 129 -16.19 -6.76 3.56
C ILE A 129 -16.24 -5.27 3.21
N ALA A 130 -15.08 -4.62 3.15
CA ALA A 130 -14.96 -3.16 3.00
C ALA A 130 -14.73 -2.70 1.56
N GLY A 131 -14.44 -3.64 0.64
CA GLY A 131 -14.08 -3.33 -0.74
C GLY A 131 -12.75 -2.56 -0.84
N TYR A 132 -12.50 -2.00 -2.01
CA TYR A 132 -11.30 -1.18 -2.27
C TYR A 132 -11.44 0.27 -1.78
N TYR A 133 -12.66 0.71 -1.50
CA TYR A 133 -12.99 2.07 -1.08
C TYR A 133 -13.68 2.06 0.28
N PRO A 134 -12.94 1.89 1.37
CA PRO A 134 -13.49 1.69 2.72
C PRO A 134 -14.23 2.90 3.30
N TYR A 135 -14.21 4.01 2.61
CA TYR A 135 -14.97 5.20 2.98
C TYR A 135 -16.43 5.19 2.49
N ASN A 136 -16.80 4.23 1.62
CA ASN A 136 -18.16 4.08 1.12
C ASN A 136 -18.96 3.08 1.92
N ASP A 137 -20.23 3.38 2.15
CA ASP A 137 -21.20 2.40 2.64
C ASP A 137 -21.44 1.33 1.56
N LEU A 138 -21.48 0.08 1.95
CA LEU A 138 -21.73 -1.04 1.05
C LEU A 138 -23.06 -1.71 1.36
N TYR A 139 -23.77 -2.06 0.30
CA TYR A 139 -25.04 -2.78 0.34
C TYR A 139 -24.94 -4.04 -0.53
N THR A 140 -25.60 -5.10 -0.10
CA THR A 140 -25.84 -6.27 -0.93
C THR A 140 -27.18 -6.11 -1.64
N ILE A 141 -27.19 -6.33 -2.93
CA ILE A 141 -28.41 -6.34 -3.73
C ILE A 141 -28.95 -7.77 -3.72
N GLY A 142 -30.22 -7.91 -3.39
CA GLY A 142 -30.93 -9.19 -3.38
C GLY A 142 -32.29 -9.07 -4.08
N ASN A 143 -32.99 -10.19 -4.13
CA ASN A 143 -34.37 -10.27 -4.60
C ASN A 143 -35.25 -10.67 -3.41
N LEU A 144 -36.33 -9.94 -3.19
CA LEU A 144 -37.35 -10.24 -2.20
C LEU A 144 -38.72 -10.16 -2.89
N ASN A 145 -39.34 -11.32 -3.14
CA ASN A 145 -40.65 -11.42 -3.82
C ASN A 145 -40.65 -10.74 -5.20
N ASP A 146 -39.63 -10.99 -6.03
CA ASP A 146 -39.43 -10.42 -7.35
C ASP A 146 -39.15 -8.89 -7.37
N GLU A 147 -38.92 -8.28 -6.21
CA GLU A 147 -38.50 -6.90 -6.08
C GLU A 147 -37.03 -6.81 -5.67
N ILE A 148 -36.34 -5.76 -6.15
CA ILE A 148 -34.93 -5.48 -5.78
C ILE A 148 -34.90 -5.06 -4.32
N SER A 149 -34.12 -5.78 -3.50
CA SER A 149 -33.89 -5.46 -2.11
C SER A 149 -32.43 -5.05 -1.86
N PHE A 150 -32.22 -4.15 -0.90
CA PHE A 150 -30.92 -3.69 -0.45
C PHE A 150 -30.72 -4.05 1.02
N SER A 151 -29.70 -4.86 1.30
CA SER A 151 -29.28 -5.16 2.66
C SER A 151 -27.98 -4.45 2.98
N PHE A 152 -27.95 -3.76 4.11
CA PHE A 152 -26.73 -3.09 4.56
C PHE A 152 -25.63 -4.11 4.88
N LYS A 153 -24.44 -3.91 4.36
CA LYS A 153 -23.29 -4.82 4.50
C LYS A 153 -22.16 -4.23 5.33
N TYR A 154 -21.79 -2.99 5.07
CA TYR A 154 -20.63 -2.35 5.68
C TYR A 154 -20.84 -0.84 5.80
N LYS A 155 -20.49 -0.29 6.95
CA LYS A 155 -20.48 1.16 7.21
C LYS A 155 -19.14 1.74 6.80
N GLY A 156 -19.13 2.61 5.80
CA GLY A 156 -17.95 3.33 5.38
C GLY A 156 -17.45 4.30 6.44
N ASN A 157 -16.15 4.55 6.42
CA ASN A 157 -15.52 5.55 7.27
C ASN A 157 -14.79 6.59 6.41
N PRO A 158 -15.37 7.78 6.19
CA PRO A 158 -14.76 8.84 5.39
C PRO A 158 -13.54 9.50 6.06
N ASP A 159 -13.33 9.29 7.36
CA ASP A 159 -12.20 9.84 8.11
C ASP A 159 -10.95 8.96 8.06
N LEU A 160 -11.04 7.80 7.40
CA LEU A 160 -9.89 6.94 7.18
C LEU A 160 -8.79 7.65 6.38
N THR A 161 -7.58 7.59 6.90
CA THR A 161 -6.37 8.17 6.30
C THR A 161 -5.22 7.18 6.41
N TRP A 162 -4.07 7.55 5.89
CA TRP A 162 -2.85 6.79 5.93
C TRP A 162 -2.46 6.37 7.34
N GLU A 163 -2.17 5.08 7.52
CA GLU A 163 -1.49 4.60 8.72
C GLU A 163 -0.04 5.10 8.72
N ARG A 164 0.44 5.52 9.86
CA ARG A 164 1.80 6.08 10.02
C ARG A 164 2.62 5.25 10.98
N SER A 165 3.82 4.88 10.55
CA SER A 165 4.83 4.24 11.37
C SER A 165 6.04 5.15 11.50
N GLU A 166 6.47 5.40 12.73
CA GLU A 166 7.63 6.24 13.05
C GLU A 166 8.75 5.38 13.61
N THR A 167 9.97 5.59 13.12
CA THR A 167 11.14 4.80 13.51
C THR A 167 12.34 5.70 13.78
N TRP A 168 13.04 5.41 14.86
CA TRP A 168 14.32 6.00 15.26
C TRP A 168 15.41 4.96 15.29
N ASN A 169 16.58 5.29 14.78
CA ASN A 169 17.78 4.44 14.81
C ASN A 169 19.02 5.28 15.18
#